data_4d41d84f08243c4f172a7b923af76701
#
_entry.id   4d41d84f08243c4f172a7b923af76701
#
_cell.length_a   1.000
_cell.length_b   1.000
_cell.length_c   1.000
_cell.angle_alpha   90.00
_cell.angle_beta   90.00
_cell.angle_gamma   90.00
#
_symmetry.space_group_name_H-M   'P 1'
#
loop_
_entity.id
_entity.type
_entity.pdbx_description
1 polymer ?
#
loop_
_entity_poly.entity_id
_entity_poly.type
_entity_poly.pdbx_seq_one_letter_code
_entity_poly.pdbx_strand_id
1 'polypeptide(L)' 'MKISVTVTLKKDVLDPQGKVVKQTLKNMGHQNIENVRQGKYFEIELNESNKEEAKKIIEEICKKLLTNTVIEDYTINLN' A
#
# COMPACT_ATOMS: atom_id res chain seq x y z
N MET A 1 -3.55 5.11 19.55
CA MET A 1 -3.78 3.92 18.73
C MET A 1 -2.82 3.93 17.56
N LYS A 2 -2.19 2.82 17.28
CA LYS A 2 -1.25 2.69 16.17
C LYS A 2 -1.95 2.01 14.99
N ILE A 3 -1.88 2.64 13.82
CA ILE A 3 -2.58 2.20 12.63
C ILE A 3 -1.59 2.10 11.48
N SER A 4 -1.69 1.06 10.68
CA SER A 4 -0.90 0.95 9.47
C SER A 4 -1.79 0.98 8.23
N VAL A 5 -1.29 1.60 7.17
CA VAL A 5 -1.96 1.67 5.87
C VAL A 5 -1.00 1.18 4.82
N THR A 6 -1.43 0.21 4.03
CA THR A 6 -0.69 -0.29 2.89
C THR A 6 -1.39 0.15 1.61
N VAL A 7 -0.67 0.77 0.70
CA VAL A 7 -1.20 1.27 -0.57
C VAL A 7 -0.47 0.59 -1.71
N THR A 8 -1.21 -0.02 -2.61
CA THR A 8 -0.66 -0.70 -3.79
C THR A 8 -1.42 -0.29 -5.04
N LEU A 9 -0.78 -0.37 -6.19
CA LEU A 9 -1.47 -0.18 -7.46
C LEU A 9 -2.52 -1.28 -7.65
N LYS A 10 -3.65 -0.93 -8.25
CA LYS A 10 -4.66 -1.92 -8.63
C LYS A 10 -4.05 -2.95 -9.57
N LYS A 11 -4.57 -4.18 -9.54
CA LYS A 11 -4.02 -5.29 -10.33
C LYS A 11 -3.96 -5.00 -11.82
N ASP A 12 -4.91 -4.23 -12.33
CA ASP A 12 -5.01 -3.89 -13.73
C ASP A 12 -4.07 -2.76 -14.16
N VAL A 13 -3.47 -2.08 -13.21
CA VAL A 13 -2.58 -0.95 -13.49
C VAL A 13 -1.15 -1.45 -13.63
N LEU A 14 -0.47 -0.97 -14.65
CA LEU A 14 0.93 -1.27 -14.89
C LEU A 14 1.79 -0.72 -13.76
N ASP A 15 2.67 -1.57 -13.21
CA ASP A 15 3.62 -1.18 -12.17
C ASP A 15 5.04 -1.15 -12.77
N PRO A 16 5.49 0.02 -13.28
CA PRO A 16 6.81 0.10 -13.91
C PRO A 16 7.96 -0.16 -12.95
N GLN A 17 7.82 0.25 -11.67
CA GLN A 17 8.84 -0.01 -10.67
C GLN A 17 8.94 -1.48 -10.32
N GLY A 18 7.80 -2.15 -10.17
CA GLY A 18 7.76 -3.59 -9.94
C GLY A 18 8.38 -4.37 -11.09
N LYS A 19 8.15 -3.94 -12.33
CA LYS A 19 8.78 -4.56 -13.51
C LYS A 19 10.28 -4.43 -13.51
N VAL A 20 10.81 -3.27 -13.15
CA VAL A 20 12.26 -3.04 -13.07
C VAL A 20 12.88 -3.93 -12.00
N VAL A 21 12.26 -4.01 -10.83
CA VAL A 21 12.73 -4.88 -9.73
C VAL A 21 12.72 -6.34 -10.19
N LYS A 22 11.65 -6.79 -10.82
CA LYS A 22 11.54 -8.14 -11.35
C LYS A 22 12.66 -8.47 -12.33
N GLN A 23 12.93 -7.57 -13.26
CA GLN A 23 13.98 -7.77 -14.26
C GLN A 23 15.36 -7.82 -13.62
N THR A 24 15.60 -6.95 -12.64
CA THR A 24 16.86 -6.94 -11.89
C THR A 24 17.07 -8.25 -11.13
N LEU A 25 16.03 -8.76 -10.47
CA LEU A 25 16.12 -10.04 -9.76
C LEU A 25 16.42 -11.19 -10.71
N LYS A 26 15.82 -11.20 -11.89
CA LYS A 26 16.12 -12.21 -12.92
C LYS A 26 17.56 -12.12 -13.39
N ASN A 27 18.06 -10.91 -13.60
CA ASN A 27 19.46 -10.68 -14.01
C ASN A 27 20.45 -11.15 -12.94
N MET A 28 20.03 -11.14 -11.66
CA MET A 28 20.83 -11.67 -10.54
C MET A 28 20.78 -13.19 -10.43
N GLY A 29 20.03 -13.87 -11.28
CA GLY A 29 19.94 -15.33 -11.29
C GLY A 29 18.68 -15.90 -10.70
N HIS A 30 17.73 -15.08 -10.28
CA HIS A 30 16.48 -15.55 -9.67
C HIS A 30 15.39 -15.71 -10.75
N GLN A 31 15.50 -16.75 -11.53
CA GLN A 31 14.61 -16.98 -12.68
C GLN A 31 13.19 -17.41 -12.29
N ASN A 32 13.01 -17.87 -11.06
CA ASN A 32 11.70 -18.32 -10.58
C ASN A 32 10.81 -17.21 -10.04
N ILE A 33 11.23 -15.96 -10.14
CA ILE A 33 10.38 -14.80 -9.78
C ILE A 33 9.34 -14.61 -10.86
N GLU A 34 8.07 -14.77 -10.51
CA GLU A 34 6.96 -14.62 -11.46
C GLU A 34 6.41 -13.21 -11.53
N ASN A 35 6.37 -12.52 -10.39
CA ASN A 35 5.82 -11.17 -10.33
C ASN A 35 6.41 -10.39 -9.16
N VAL A 36 6.51 -9.08 -9.33
CA VAL A 36 6.93 -8.16 -8.27
C VAL A 36 6.02 -6.94 -8.34
N ARG A 37 5.48 -6.55 -7.20
CA ARG A 37 4.68 -5.34 -7.07
C ARG A 37 5.25 -4.50 -5.95
N GLN A 38 5.23 -3.20 -6.15
CA GLN A 38 5.75 -2.22 -5.19
C GLN A 38 4.60 -1.36 -4.68
N GLY A 39 4.64 -0.98 -3.42
CA GLY A 39 3.62 -0.15 -2.81
C GLY A 39 4.19 0.77 -1.76
N LYS A 40 3.30 1.45 -1.04
CA LYS A 40 3.65 2.36 0.05
C LYS A 40 3.10 1.83 1.36
N TYR A 41 3.80 2.13 2.45
CA TYR A 41 3.39 1.73 3.79
C TYR A 41 3.46 2.96 4.70
N PHE A 42 2.37 3.21 5.42
CA PHE A 42 2.27 4.31 6.37
C PHE A 42 2.00 3.79 7.77
N GLU A 43 2.71 4.30 8.75
CA GLU A 43 2.40 4.10 10.17
C GLU A 43 1.87 5.41 10.72
N ILE A 44 0.70 5.35 11.36
CA ILE A 44 0.05 6.53 11.90
C ILE A 44 -0.25 6.27 13.37
N GLU A 45 0.21 7.17 14.24
CA GLU A 45 -0.17 7.18 15.63
C GLU A 45 -1.28 8.20 15.80
N LEU A 46 -2.44 7.72 16.22
CA LEU A 46 -3.64 8.54 16.38
C LEU A 46 -4.05 8.57 17.83
N ASN A 47 -4.25 9.75 18.38
CA ASN A 47 -4.74 9.91 19.74
C ASN A 47 -6.26 9.75 19.74
N GLU A 48 -6.71 8.51 19.62
CA GLU A 48 -8.11 8.15 19.59
C GLU A 48 -8.27 6.75 20.21
N SER A 49 -9.22 6.56 21.09
CA SER A 49 -9.47 5.28 21.74
C SER A 49 -10.61 4.49 21.11
N ASN A 50 -11.49 5.14 20.37
CA ASN A 50 -12.62 4.50 19.70
C ASN A 50 -12.19 4.01 18.32
N LYS A 51 -12.24 2.68 18.11
CA LYS A 51 -11.81 2.06 16.86
C LYS A 51 -12.64 2.50 15.66
N GLU A 52 -13.94 2.71 15.84
CA GLU A 52 -14.81 3.13 14.75
C GLU A 52 -14.50 4.55 14.29
N GLU A 53 -14.26 5.46 15.24
CA GLU A 53 -13.86 6.83 14.93
C GLU A 53 -12.48 6.87 14.28
N ALA A 54 -11.53 6.09 14.80
CA ALA A 54 -10.20 5.97 14.24
C ALA A 54 -10.27 5.50 12.78
N LYS A 55 -11.08 4.49 12.51
CA LYS A 55 -11.25 3.95 11.16
C LYS A 55 -11.81 5.01 10.21
N LYS A 56 -12.82 5.77 10.64
CA LYS A 56 -13.40 6.85 9.83
C LYS A 56 -12.37 7.92 9.47
N ILE A 57 -11.58 8.34 10.46
CA ILE A 57 -10.53 9.34 10.27
C ILE A 57 -9.50 8.85 9.26
N ILE A 58 -9.04 7.62 9.43
CA ILE A 58 -8.02 7.05 8.55
C ILE A 58 -8.56 6.80 7.14
N GLU A 59 -9.78 6.34 7.00
CA GLU A 59 -10.39 6.18 5.67
C GLU A 59 -10.47 7.51 4.93
N GLU A 60 -10.84 8.57 5.61
CA GLU A 60 -10.87 9.90 5.02
C GLU A 60 -9.49 10.35 4.56
N ILE A 61 -8.47 10.16 5.40
CA ILE A 61 -7.09 10.49 5.06
C ILE A 61 -6.60 9.67 3.86
N CYS A 62 -6.91 8.38 3.83
CA CYS A 62 -6.53 7.52 2.72
C CYS A 62 -7.13 8.01 1.40
N LYS A 63 -8.42 8.31 1.40
CA LYS A 63 -9.11 8.75 0.19
C LYS A 63 -8.65 10.11 -0.30
N LYS A 64 -8.36 11.03 0.63
CA LYS A 64 -8.04 12.43 0.27
C LYS A 64 -6.55 12.66 0.01
N LEU A 65 -5.67 11.88 0.63
CA LEU A 65 -4.25 12.17 0.62
C LEU A 65 -3.36 10.99 0.27
N LEU A 66 -3.52 9.86 0.98
CA LEU A 66 -2.54 8.76 0.91
C LEU A 66 -2.69 7.91 -0.34
N THR A 67 -3.88 7.85 -0.91
CA THR A 67 -4.21 6.94 -2.00
C THR A 67 -4.80 7.68 -3.18
N ASN A 68 -4.28 7.40 -4.38
CA ASN A 68 -4.97 7.79 -5.60
C ASN A 68 -5.98 6.68 -5.93
N THR A 69 -7.24 6.89 -5.53
CA THR A 69 -8.27 5.86 -5.61
C THR A 69 -8.64 5.43 -7.03
N VAL A 70 -8.18 6.17 -8.04
CA VAL A 70 -8.38 5.79 -9.45
C VAL A 70 -7.48 4.62 -9.80
N ILE A 71 -6.23 4.62 -9.33
CA ILE A 71 -5.22 3.64 -9.72
C ILE A 71 -4.67 2.80 -8.57
N GLU A 72 -5.02 3.12 -7.32
CA GLU A 72 -4.47 2.45 -6.14
C GLU A 72 -5.57 1.89 -5.24
N ASP A 73 -5.24 0.80 -4.56
CA ASP A 73 -6.03 0.24 -3.47
C ASP A 73 -5.29 0.45 -2.16
N TYR A 74 -6.03 0.45 -1.06
CA TYR A 74 -5.41 0.56 0.26
C TYR A 74 -6.03 -0.43 1.24
N THR A 75 -5.24 -0.83 2.23
CA THR A 75 -5.66 -1.69 3.32
C THR A 75 -5.30 -1.02 4.64
N ILE A 76 -6.26 -0.94 5.56
CA ILE A 76 -6.08 -0.35 6.88
C ILE A 76 -5.98 -1.47 7.92
N ASN A 77 -4.95 -1.41 8.76
CA ASN A 77 -4.76 -2.34 9.87
C ASN A 77 -4.80 -1.56 11.19
N LEU A 78 -5.78 -1.89 12.03
CA LEU A 78 -5.93 -1.30 13.36
C LEU A 78 -5.30 -2.24 14.40
N ASN A 79 -4.32 -1.75 15.11
CA ASN A 79 -3.66 -2.52 16.17
C ASN A 79 -4.22 -2.19 17.54
#